data_00766b0a239d519a780687f3ec6057a9
#
_entry.id   00766b0a239d519a780687f3ec6057a9
#
_cell.length_a   1.000
_cell.length_b   1.000
_cell.length_c   1.000
_cell.angle_alpha   90.00
_cell.angle_beta   90.00
_cell.angle_gamma   90.00
#
_symmetry.space_group_name_H-M   'P 1'
#
loop_
_entity.id
_entity.type
_entity.pdbx_description
1 polymer ?
#
loop_
_entity_poly.entity_id
_entity_poly.type
_entity_poly.pdbx_seq_one_letter_code
_entity_poly.pdbx_strand_id
1 'polypeptide(L)'
;MKASVAIQTLPAAANDDELIRIVDEVIAYIKSTGLNCYVGPFEPTIEGEDYDQLMDIVKECQHIAIRAGAPKVSAYIKVVYEPDGDLLTIDKKVRKHHEE
;
A
#
# COMPACT_ATOMS: atom_id res chain seq x y z
N MET A 1 -15.17 3.38 -7.18
CA MET A 1 -14.50 2.75 -6.05
C MET A 1 -14.97 3.35 -4.74
N LYS A 2 -15.07 2.55 -3.71
CA LYS A 2 -15.59 2.99 -2.41
C LYS A 2 -14.49 3.38 -1.44
N ALA A 3 -13.28 2.83 -1.60
CA ALA A 3 -12.16 3.09 -0.70
C ALA A 3 -10.83 3.08 -1.45
N SER A 4 -9.90 3.87 -0.94
CA SER A 4 -8.53 3.93 -1.44
C SER A 4 -7.59 4.11 -0.26
N VAL A 5 -6.45 3.43 -0.27
CA VAL A 5 -5.46 3.48 0.81
C VAL A 5 -4.07 3.64 0.22
N ALA A 6 -3.31 4.59 0.76
CA ALA A 6 -1.88 4.69 0.50
C ALA A 6 -1.14 4.23 1.76
N ILE A 7 -0.15 3.36 1.59
CA ILE A 7 0.54 2.70 2.70
C ILE A 7 2.03 2.91 2.57
N GLN A 8 2.60 3.79 3.38
CA GLN A 8 4.05 3.92 3.46
C GLN A 8 4.54 3.11 4.65
N THR A 9 5.05 1.91 4.40
CA THR A 9 5.59 1.03 5.43
C THR A 9 7.07 1.35 5.63
N LEU A 10 7.45 1.66 6.86
CA LEU A 10 8.79 2.09 7.22
C LEU A 10 9.39 1.13 8.25
N PRO A 11 9.91 -0.03 7.80
CA PRO A 11 10.54 -0.97 8.71
C PRO A 11 11.89 -0.45 9.18
N ALA A 12 12.21 -0.66 10.45
CA ALA A 12 13.56 -0.47 10.94
C ALA A 12 14.45 -1.55 10.35
N ALA A 13 15.59 -1.16 9.80
CA ALA A 13 16.50 -2.08 9.14
C ALA A 13 17.94 -1.67 9.40
N ALA A 14 18.86 -2.65 9.35
CA ALA A 14 20.27 -2.42 9.64
C ALA A 14 20.97 -1.62 8.53
N ASN A 15 20.48 -1.74 7.29
CA ASN A 15 21.07 -1.10 6.13
C ASN A 15 20.03 -1.02 4.99
N ASP A 16 20.41 -0.36 3.90
CA ASP A 16 19.50 -0.15 2.78
C ASP A 16 19.11 -1.47 2.09
N ASP A 17 20.01 -2.41 1.97
CA ASP A 17 19.70 -3.70 1.33
C ASP A 17 18.62 -4.46 2.10
N GLU A 18 18.71 -4.46 3.43
CA GLU A 18 17.69 -5.07 4.28
C GLU A 18 16.36 -4.31 4.18
N LEU A 19 16.41 -2.99 4.17
CA LEU A 19 15.22 -2.17 4.00
C LEU A 19 14.50 -2.52 2.69
N ILE A 20 15.24 -2.56 1.60
CA ILE A 20 14.68 -2.88 0.28
C ILE A 20 14.08 -4.28 0.28
N ARG A 21 14.79 -5.25 0.84
CA ARG A 21 14.31 -6.63 0.93
C ARG A 21 12.97 -6.73 1.65
N ILE A 22 12.84 -6.07 2.78
CA ILE A 22 11.60 -6.10 3.58
C ILE A 22 10.47 -5.39 2.84
N VAL A 23 10.73 -4.22 2.27
CA VAL A 23 9.73 -3.46 1.52
C VAL A 23 9.27 -4.25 0.29
N ASP A 24 10.18 -4.94 -0.39
CA ASP A 24 9.83 -5.77 -1.54
C ASP A 24 8.87 -6.90 -1.16
N GLU A 25 9.01 -7.49 0.02
CA GLU A 25 8.07 -8.50 0.50
C GLU A 25 6.68 -7.91 0.74
N VAL A 26 6.61 -6.70 1.29
CA VAL A 26 5.34 -5.99 1.49
C VAL A 26 4.68 -5.70 0.15
N ILE A 27 5.44 -5.21 -0.82
CA ILE A 27 4.92 -4.90 -2.16
C ILE A 27 4.44 -6.17 -2.86
N ALA A 28 5.20 -7.25 -2.76
CA ALA A 28 4.79 -8.54 -3.35
C ALA A 28 3.45 -9.01 -2.78
N TYR A 29 3.26 -8.86 -1.48
CA TYR A 29 1.98 -9.18 -0.85
C TYR A 29 0.85 -8.31 -1.41
N ILE A 30 1.05 -6.99 -1.48
CA ILE A 30 0.03 -6.08 -2.00
C ILE A 30 -0.37 -6.49 -3.42
N LYS A 31 0.59 -6.79 -4.27
CA LYS A 31 0.31 -7.25 -5.63
C LYS A 31 -0.46 -8.57 -5.65
N SER A 32 -0.19 -9.45 -4.68
CA SER A 32 -0.85 -10.75 -4.59
C SER A 32 -2.34 -10.65 -4.24
N THR A 33 -2.79 -9.53 -3.72
CA THR A 33 -4.21 -9.34 -3.38
C THR A 33 -5.13 -9.30 -4.59
N GLY A 34 -4.57 -9.02 -5.77
CA GLY A 34 -5.35 -8.89 -6.99
C GLY A 34 -6.11 -7.58 -7.13
N LEU A 35 -6.06 -6.71 -6.13
CA LEU A 35 -6.68 -5.39 -6.20
C LEU A 35 -5.85 -4.46 -7.08
N ASN A 36 -6.52 -3.46 -7.65
CA ASN A 36 -5.81 -2.46 -8.44
C ASN A 36 -4.86 -1.67 -7.53
N CYS A 37 -3.59 -1.62 -7.90
CA CYS A 37 -2.58 -0.93 -7.12
C CYS A 37 -1.60 -0.17 -8.01
N TYR A 38 -0.98 0.84 -7.42
CA TYR A 38 0.07 1.62 -8.06
C TYR A 38 1.22 1.76 -7.07
N VAL A 39 2.41 1.32 -7.48
CA VAL A 39 3.59 1.39 -6.62
C VAL A 39 4.36 2.65 -6.99
N GLY A 40 4.20 3.68 -6.17
CA GLY A 40 4.93 4.93 -6.35
C GLY A 40 6.27 4.93 -5.64
N PRO A 41 7.07 6.00 -5.80
CA PRO A 41 8.40 6.08 -5.20
C PRO A 41 8.38 6.18 -3.67
N PHE A 42 7.29 6.64 -3.10
CA PHE A 42 7.16 6.78 -1.65
C PHE A 42 6.26 5.73 -1.03
N GLU A 43 5.20 5.35 -1.73
CA GLU A 43 4.18 4.48 -1.16
C GLU A 43 3.37 3.77 -2.23
N PRO A 44 2.99 2.50 -2.00
CA PRO A 44 1.97 1.87 -2.80
C PRO A 44 0.58 2.43 -2.45
N THR A 45 -0.28 2.48 -3.48
CA THR A 45 -1.68 2.87 -3.34
C THR A 45 -2.52 1.72 -3.85
N ILE A 46 -3.56 1.34 -3.09
CA ILE A 46 -4.52 0.32 -3.50
C ILE A 46 -5.93 0.87 -3.39
N GLU A 47 -6.82 0.34 -4.21
CA GLU A 47 -8.21 0.75 -4.21
C GLU A 47 -9.13 -0.47 -4.31
N GLY A 48 -10.34 -0.34 -3.80
CA GLY A 48 -11.30 -1.42 -3.83
C GLY A 48 -12.67 -0.98 -3.38
N GLU A 49 -13.61 -1.93 -3.41
CA GLU A 49 -14.99 -1.70 -3.00
C GLU A 49 -15.22 -1.98 -1.51
N ASP A 50 -14.30 -2.70 -0.87
CA ASP A 50 -14.44 -3.15 0.50
C ASP A 50 -13.40 -2.49 1.40
N TYR A 51 -13.85 -1.51 2.18
CA TYR A 51 -13.00 -0.79 3.12
C TYR A 51 -12.33 -1.73 4.13
N ASP A 52 -13.10 -2.69 4.67
CA ASP A 52 -12.55 -3.61 5.67
C ASP A 52 -11.44 -4.47 5.09
N GLN A 53 -11.59 -4.91 3.85
CA GLN A 53 -10.54 -5.64 3.15
C GLN A 53 -9.27 -4.80 3.02
N LEU A 54 -9.40 -3.53 2.64
CA LEU A 54 -8.24 -2.65 2.51
C LEU A 54 -7.55 -2.44 3.86
N MET A 55 -8.30 -2.28 4.93
CA MET A 55 -7.72 -2.10 6.26
C MET A 55 -7.05 -3.38 6.75
N ASP A 56 -7.57 -4.56 6.40
CA ASP A 56 -6.91 -5.83 6.71
C ASP A 56 -5.58 -5.94 5.95
N ILE A 57 -5.53 -5.48 4.71
CA ILE A 57 -4.28 -5.44 3.94
C ILE A 57 -3.27 -4.52 4.61
N VAL A 58 -3.70 -3.35 5.07
CA VAL A 58 -2.84 -2.42 5.82
C VAL A 58 -2.21 -3.10 7.03
N LYS A 59 -3.02 -3.80 7.82
CA LYS A 59 -2.52 -4.53 8.99
C LYS A 59 -1.51 -5.60 8.59
N GLU A 60 -1.82 -6.39 7.58
CA GLU A 60 -0.95 -7.48 7.14
C GLU A 60 0.40 -6.96 6.65
N CYS A 61 0.43 -5.80 6.02
CA CYS A 61 1.69 -5.19 5.60
C CYS A 61 2.65 -5.00 6.77
N GLN A 62 2.15 -4.57 7.93
CA GLN A 62 2.96 -4.40 9.12
C GLN A 62 3.44 -5.75 9.67
N HIS A 63 2.56 -6.75 9.70
CA HIS A 63 2.93 -8.09 10.13
C HIS A 63 4.02 -8.70 9.24
N ILE A 64 3.91 -8.49 7.93
CA ILE A 64 4.92 -8.99 6.99
C ILE A 64 6.28 -8.37 7.26
N ALA A 65 6.34 -7.06 7.50
CA ALA A 65 7.59 -6.38 7.80
C ALA A 65 8.27 -6.99 9.04
N ILE A 66 7.50 -7.26 10.08
CA ILE A 66 8.04 -7.88 11.32
C ILE A 66 8.50 -9.32 11.03
N ARG A 67 7.70 -10.11 10.33
CA ARG A 67 8.08 -11.49 9.98
C ARG A 67 9.31 -11.54 9.08
N ALA A 68 9.51 -10.53 8.26
CA ALA A 68 10.68 -10.43 7.38
C ALA A 68 11.95 -10.04 8.12
N GLY A 69 11.85 -9.71 9.41
CA GLY A 69 13.00 -9.46 10.25
C GLY A 69 13.13 -8.06 10.83
N ALA A 70 12.20 -7.14 10.52
CA ALA A 70 12.24 -5.82 11.12
C ALA A 70 11.91 -5.91 12.61
N PRO A 71 12.73 -5.33 13.50
CA PRO A 71 12.41 -5.32 14.93
C PRO A 71 11.30 -4.35 15.27
N LYS A 72 11.01 -3.41 14.38
CA LYS A 72 10.01 -2.39 14.56
C LYS A 72 9.57 -1.90 13.18
N VAL A 73 8.30 -1.54 13.07
CA VAL A 73 7.78 -0.93 11.84
C VAL A 73 6.92 0.27 12.20
N SER A 74 7.11 1.34 11.44
CA SER A 74 6.24 2.52 11.47
C SER A 74 5.53 2.62 10.13
N ALA A 75 4.40 3.30 10.07
CA ALA A 75 3.69 3.47 8.82
C ALA A 75 2.96 4.79 8.78
N TYR A 76 2.91 5.39 7.59
CA TYR A 76 2.00 6.49 7.29
C TYR A 76 0.94 5.93 6.36
N ILE A 77 -0.32 6.11 6.75
CA ILE A 77 -1.45 5.53 6.04
C ILE A 77 -2.46 6.62 5.77
N LYS A 78 -2.78 6.80 4.48
CA LYS A 78 -3.85 7.70 4.07
C LYS A 78 -5.02 6.87 3.61
N VAL A 79 -6.21 7.18 4.11
CA VAL A 79 -7.42 6.44 3.79
C VAL A 79 -8.46 7.41 3.27
N VAL A 80 -9.10 7.05 2.16
CA VAL A 80 -10.30 7.72 1.69
C VAL A 80 -11.40 6.68 1.60
N TYR A 81 -12.54 6.95 2.22
CA TYR A 81 -13.66 6.04 2.25
C TYR A 81 -14.95 6.80 1.97
N GLU A 82 -15.66 6.39 0.91
CA GLU A 82 -16.89 7.03 0.50
C GLU A 82 -17.92 5.93 0.18
N PRO A 83 -18.62 5.41 1.20
CA PRO A 83 -19.48 4.24 1.04
C PRO A 83 -20.62 4.43 0.06
N ASP A 84 -21.15 5.64 -0.05
CA ASP A 84 -22.27 5.96 -0.93
C ASP A 84 -21.84 6.73 -2.17
N GLY A 85 -20.53 6.94 -2.36
CA GLY A 85 -19.99 7.72 -3.44
C GLY A 85 -19.18 6.89 -4.42
N ASP A 86 -18.44 7.61 -5.24
CA ASP A 86 -17.58 7.01 -6.24
C ASP A 86 -16.27 7.79 -6.27
N LEU A 87 -15.23 7.23 -5.66
CA LEU A 87 -13.93 7.86 -5.59
C LEU A 87 -13.26 7.93 -6.96
N LEU A 88 -12.40 8.92 -7.13
CA LEU A 88 -11.47 8.93 -8.25
C LEU A 88 -10.58 7.70 -8.17
N THR A 89 -10.52 6.95 -9.25
CA THR A 89 -9.64 5.78 -9.32
C THR A 89 -8.18 6.21 -9.44
N ILE A 90 -7.28 5.28 -9.16
CA ILE A 90 -5.85 5.49 -9.37
C ILE A 90 -5.59 5.89 -10.82
N ASP A 91 -6.22 5.19 -11.76
CA ASP A 91 -6.05 5.48 -13.19
C ASP A 91 -6.42 6.93 -13.51
N LYS A 92 -7.58 7.39 -13.03
CA LYS A 92 -8.02 8.77 -13.25
C LYS A 92 -7.07 9.79 -12.63
N LYS A 93 -6.48 9.47 -11.49
CA LYS A 93 -5.57 10.38 -10.79
C LYS A 93 -4.22 10.53 -11.48
N VAL A 94 -3.69 9.46 -12.05
CA VAL A 94 -2.29 9.42 -12.52
C VAL A 94 -2.13 9.34 -14.02
N ARG A 95 -3.13 8.87 -14.76
CA ARG A 95 -3.00 8.59 -16.19
C ARG A 95 -2.46 9.77 -16.99
N LYS A 96 -3.00 10.96 -16.75
CA LYS A 96 -2.57 12.16 -17.49
C LYS A 96 -1.12 12.53 -17.24
N HIS A 97 -0.53 12.03 -16.17
CA HIS A 97 0.87 12.28 -15.82
C HIS A 97 1.81 11.23 -16.41
N HIS A 98 1.26 10.15 -16.97
CA HIS A 98 2.00 9.04 -17.55
C HIS A 98 1.75 8.85 -19.06
N GLU A 99 0.81 9.60 -19.62
CA GLU A 99 0.57 9.64 -21.07
C GLU A 99 1.45 10.70 -21.70
N GLU A 100 2.09 10.32 -22.79
CA GLU A 100 2.93 11.22 -23.60
C GLU A 100 2.23 11.62 -24.90
#